data_a1e1e8635d94625330ed28700c4ee44f
#
_entry.id   a1e1e8635d94625330ed28700c4ee44f
#
_cell.length_a   1.000
_cell.length_b   1.000
_cell.length_c   1.000
_cell.angle_alpha   90.00
_cell.angle_beta   90.00
_cell.angle_gamma   90.00
#
_symmetry.space_group_name_H-M   'P 1'
#
loop_
_entity.id
_entity.type
_entity.pdbx_description
1 polymer ?
#
loop_
_entity_poly.entity_id
_entity_poly.type
_entity_poly.pdbx_seq_one_letter_code
_entity_poly.pdbx_strand_id
1 'polypeptide(L)'
;GWEIHHPIEMQNYIFDKLMEAGAAFDIKPFGIRAMTSMALEKSYKLIPRELSVEYSAYESGLDRFISLKKPSFFGREALLAWKESGSANQLVTMEVHDVTDADARGSEPIYYGEDIVGRVTSGGYGWRVGKSLALAMVRPDLAVPGAELEIVILGVRHKATIITDSPFDPDNLALRS
;
A
#
# COMPACT_ATOMS: atom_id res chain seq x y z
N GLY A 1 9.49 12.71 7.50
CA GLY A 1 8.76 12.65 8.77
C GLY A 1 9.67 12.35 9.94
N TRP A 2 9.13 12.42 11.15
CA TRP A 2 9.84 12.17 12.39
C TRP A 2 9.08 11.17 13.24
N GLU A 3 9.79 10.26 13.89
CA GLU A 3 9.28 9.39 14.94
C GLU A 3 10.00 9.74 16.24
N ILE A 4 9.23 9.96 17.33
CA ILE A 4 9.77 10.30 18.63
C ILE A 4 9.54 9.13 19.57
N HIS A 5 10.62 8.45 19.94
CA HIS A 5 10.59 7.33 20.90
C HIS A 5 10.84 7.89 22.31
N HIS A 6 9.94 7.58 23.23
CA HIS A 6 9.98 8.08 24.60
C HIS A 6 9.33 7.10 25.59
N PRO A 7 9.66 7.18 26.89
CA PRO A 7 8.91 6.45 27.92
C PRO A 7 7.45 6.93 27.97
N ILE A 8 6.54 6.00 28.29
CA ILE A 8 5.09 6.28 28.26
C ILE A 8 4.69 7.45 29.17
N GLU A 9 5.39 7.65 30.26
CA GLU A 9 5.13 8.72 31.23
C GLU A 9 5.33 10.11 30.62
N MET A 10 6.11 10.22 29.56
CA MET A 10 6.40 11.49 28.88
C MET A 10 5.40 11.82 27.78
N GLN A 11 4.48 10.92 27.45
CA GLN A 11 3.61 11.05 26.27
C GLN A 11 2.81 12.36 26.28
N ASN A 12 2.08 12.65 27.35
CA ASN A 12 1.26 13.85 27.44
C ASN A 12 2.12 15.12 27.40
N TYR A 13 3.21 15.12 28.16
CA TYR A 13 4.13 16.26 28.17
C TYR A 13 4.71 16.57 26.79
N ILE A 14 5.17 15.55 26.06
CA ILE A 14 5.74 15.73 24.72
C ILE A 14 4.65 16.19 23.74
N PHE A 15 3.44 15.58 23.82
CA PHE A 15 2.32 16.01 22.99
C PHE A 15 2.00 17.49 23.20
N ASP A 16 1.85 17.93 24.44
CA ASP A 16 1.55 19.33 24.77
C ASP A 16 2.64 20.28 24.26
N LYS A 17 3.92 19.89 24.42
CA LYS A 17 5.05 20.70 23.94
C LYS A 17 5.10 20.77 22.41
N LEU A 18 4.78 19.69 21.71
CA LEU A 18 4.69 19.69 20.25
C LEU A 18 3.53 20.58 19.76
N MET A 19 2.37 20.50 20.40
CA MET A 19 1.22 21.33 20.05
C MET A 19 1.49 22.82 20.33
N GLU A 20 2.13 23.14 21.46
CA GLU A 20 2.56 24.50 21.80
C GLU A 20 3.54 25.05 20.75
N ALA A 21 4.61 24.34 20.47
CA ALA A 21 5.64 24.77 19.52
C ALA A 21 5.12 24.81 18.06
N GLY A 22 4.22 23.90 17.72
CA GLY A 22 3.63 23.80 16.38
C GLY A 22 2.51 24.80 16.09
N ALA A 23 2.00 25.50 17.10
CA ALA A 23 0.88 26.43 16.92
C ALA A 23 1.16 27.52 15.86
N ALA A 24 2.40 28.03 15.81
CA ALA A 24 2.83 29.02 14.83
C ALA A 24 2.91 28.45 13.39
N PHE A 25 2.87 27.14 13.23
CA PHE A 25 2.95 26.41 11.96
C PHE A 25 1.63 25.71 11.60
N ASP A 26 0.54 26.04 12.26
CA ASP A 26 -0.79 25.44 12.06
C ASP A 26 -0.77 23.89 12.19
N ILE A 27 -0.03 23.38 13.19
CA ILE A 27 0.03 21.93 13.46
C ILE A 27 -1.36 21.37 13.74
N LYS A 28 -1.68 20.23 13.12
CA LYS A 28 -2.97 19.55 13.29
C LYS A 28 -2.74 18.07 13.55
N PRO A 29 -3.34 17.50 14.61
CA PRO A 29 -3.35 16.06 14.79
C PRO A 29 -4.24 15.40 13.73
N PHE A 30 -3.88 14.19 13.30
CA PHE A 30 -4.69 13.35 12.42
C PHE A 30 -4.67 11.90 12.89
N GLY A 31 -5.76 11.19 12.61
CA GLY A 31 -5.91 9.79 13.06
C GLY A 31 -5.34 8.77 12.10
N ILE A 32 -5.21 7.54 12.60
CA ILE A 32 -4.69 6.39 11.83
C ILE A 32 -5.45 6.14 10.51
N ARG A 33 -6.75 6.41 10.45
CA ARG A 33 -7.53 6.24 9.22
C ARG A 33 -7.15 7.25 8.14
N ALA A 34 -6.87 8.50 8.52
CA ALA A 34 -6.36 9.50 7.60
C ALA A 34 -4.96 9.10 7.08
N MET A 35 -4.09 8.59 7.96
CA MET A 35 -2.79 8.06 7.57
C MET A 35 -2.93 6.90 6.56
N THR A 36 -3.87 5.97 6.79
CA THR A 36 -4.13 4.86 5.87
C THR A 36 -4.62 5.36 4.51
N SER A 37 -5.54 6.32 4.47
CA SER A 37 -6.01 6.93 3.22
C SER A 37 -4.86 7.58 2.45
N MET A 38 -4.04 8.39 3.11
CA MET A 38 -2.86 9.01 2.49
C MET A 38 -1.82 7.98 2.02
N ALA A 39 -1.64 6.88 2.75
CA ALA A 39 -0.75 5.79 2.35
C ALA A 39 -1.25 5.09 1.08
N LEU A 40 -2.56 4.81 0.98
CA LEU A 40 -3.19 4.24 -0.22
C LEU A 40 -3.00 5.16 -1.45
N GLU A 41 -3.21 6.47 -1.29
CA GLU A 41 -3.01 7.46 -2.36
C GLU A 41 -1.57 7.54 -2.86
N LYS A 42 -0.61 7.13 -2.03
CA LYS A 42 0.81 7.03 -2.36
C LYS A 42 1.27 5.63 -2.72
N SER A 43 0.38 4.64 -2.74
CA SER A 43 0.73 3.22 -2.89
C SER A 43 1.80 2.76 -1.89
N TYR A 44 1.77 3.34 -0.69
CA TYR A 44 2.71 2.99 0.37
C TYR A 44 2.31 1.69 1.05
N LYS A 45 3.28 0.82 1.19
CA LYS A 45 3.13 -0.53 1.72
C LYS A 45 3.20 -0.52 3.24
N LEU A 46 2.33 -1.28 3.88
CA LEU A 46 2.23 -1.37 5.34
C LEU A 46 2.66 -2.74 5.87
N ILE A 47 3.29 -2.75 7.03
CA ILE A 47 3.54 -3.96 7.82
C ILE A 47 2.30 -4.19 8.71
N PRO A 48 1.76 -5.40 8.81
CA PRO A 48 2.16 -6.68 8.18
C PRO A 48 1.32 -7.04 6.92
N ARG A 49 0.83 -6.08 6.17
CA ARG A 49 -0.07 -6.30 5.03
C ARG A 49 0.69 -6.64 3.75
N GLU A 50 1.15 -5.62 3.03
CA GLU A 50 1.96 -5.78 1.80
C GLU A 50 3.38 -6.25 2.11
N LEU A 51 3.89 -5.88 3.28
CA LEU A 51 5.20 -6.27 3.77
C LEU A 51 5.04 -7.31 4.88
N SER A 52 4.85 -8.55 4.49
CA SER A 52 4.68 -9.69 5.38
C SER A 52 5.64 -10.83 5.00
N VAL A 53 5.71 -11.85 5.84
CA VAL A 53 6.49 -13.06 5.55
C VAL A 53 5.87 -13.96 4.48
N GLU A 54 4.66 -13.66 4.05
CA GLU A 54 3.95 -14.42 2.99
C GLU A 54 4.45 -14.07 1.60
N TYR A 55 5.01 -12.87 1.41
CA TYR A 55 5.43 -12.35 0.11
C TYR A 55 6.92 -12.10 0.06
N SER A 56 7.51 -12.43 -1.07
CA SER A 56 8.89 -12.06 -1.35
C SER A 56 9.02 -10.54 -1.56
N ALA A 57 10.23 -10.04 -1.42
CA ALA A 57 10.52 -8.64 -1.68
C ALA A 57 10.22 -8.23 -3.14
N TYR A 58 10.33 -9.18 -4.09
CA TYR A 58 9.97 -8.94 -5.50
C TYR A 58 8.45 -8.82 -5.68
N GLU A 59 7.67 -9.72 -5.07
CA GLU A 59 6.21 -9.66 -5.11
C GLU A 59 5.67 -8.35 -4.52
N SER A 60 6.31 -7.87 -3.45
CA SER A 60 5.94 -6.60 -2.81
C SER A 60 6.50 -5.36 -3.51
N GLY A 61 7.18 -5.50 -4.68
CA GLY A 61 7.73 -4.37 -5.43
C GLY A 61 8.82 -3.61 -4.68
N LEU A 62 9.68 -4.32 -3.94
CA LEU A 62 10.83 -3.78 -3.22
C LEU A 62 12.16 -4.00 -3.93
N ASP A 63 12.14 -4.50 -5.16
CA ASP A 63 13.31 -4.84 -5.97
C ASP A 63 14.30 -3.68 -6.11
N ARG A 64 13.81 -2.42 -6.20
CA ARG A 64 14.66 -1.22 -6.25
C ARG A 64 15.55 -1.03 -5.03
N PHE A 65 15.21 -1.64 -3.90
CA PHE A 65 16.00 -1.59 -2.66
C PHE A 65 16.97 -2.77 -2.52
N ILE A 66 16.95 -3.72 -3.47
CA ILE A 66 17.78 -4.93 -3.44
C ILE A 66 18.98 -4.74 -4.36
N SER A 67 20.20 -4.77 -3.79
CA SER A 67 21.43 -4.74 -4.58
C SER A 67 22.10 -6.12 -4.63
N LEU A 68 21.76 -6.90 -5.64
CA LEU A 68 22.43 -8.21 -5.89
C LEU A 68 23.89 -8.07 -6.32
N LYS A 69 24.37 -6.84 -6.59
CA LYS A 69 25.79 -6.54 -6.86
C LYS A 69 26.67 -6.67 -5.63
N LYS A 70 26.11 -6.64 -4.43
CA LYS A 70 26.86 -6.92 -3.20
C LYS A 70 27.33 -8.37 -3.21
N PRO A 71 28.58 -8.64 -2.85
CA PRO A 71 29.15 -9.98 -2.93
C PRO A 71 28.47 -10.97 -1.97
N SER A 72 28.01 -10.49 -0.80
CA SER A 72 27.38 -11.32 0.21
C SER A 72 26.46 -10.48 1.11
N PHE A 73 25.31 -11.06 1.48
CA PHE A 73 24.42 -10.61 2.55
C PHE A 73 23.45 -11.74 2.88
N PHE A 74 22.85 -11.69 4.07
CA PHE A 74 21.91 -12.72 4.50
C PHE A 74 20.68 -12.75 3.58
N GLY A 75 20.32 -13.93 3.07
CA GLY A 75 19.18 -14.13 2.16
C GLY A 75 19.47 -13.87 0.67
N ARG A 76 20.72 -13.56 0.27
CA ARG A 76 21.07 -13.31 -1.14
C ARG A 76 20.73 -14.48 -2.05
N GLU A 77 21.04 -15.72 -1.63
CA GLU A 77 20.77 -16.93 -2.42
C GLU A 77 19.26 -17.16 -2.61
N ALA A 78 18.46 -16.92 -1.56
CA ALA A 78 17.00 -16.99 -1.65
C ALA A 78 16.43 -15.96 -2.62
N LEU A 79 16.96 -14.74 -2.60
CA LEU A 79 16.54 -13.69 -3.54
C LEU A 79 16.91 -14.02 -5.00
N LEU A 80 18.06 -14.62 -5.23
CA LEU A 80 18.46 -15.11 -6.55
C LEU A 80 17.51 -16.21 -7.04
N ALA A 81 17.22 -17.20 -6.20
CA ALA A 81 16.31 -18.29 -6.52
C ALA A 81 14.90 -17.77 -6.84
N TRP A 82 14.35 -16.82 -6.05
CA TRP A 82 13.05 -16.20 -6.34
C TRP A 82 13.05 -15.41 -7.65
N LYS A 83 14.14 -14.70 -7.94
CA LYS A 83 14.26 -13.97 -9.21
C LYS A 83 14.27 -14.91 -10.41
N GLU A 84 14.89 -16.09 -10.28
CA GLU A 84 14.97 -17.10 -11.32
C GLU A 84 13.63 -17.84 -11.52
N SER A 85 12.98 -18.22 -10.41
CA SER A 85 11.70 -18.94 -10.45
C SER A 85 10.50 -18.07 -10.87
N GLY A 86 10.63 -16.76 -10.78
CA GLY A 86 9.53 -15.82 -10.93
C GLY A 86 8.68 -15.70 -9.67
N SER A 87 7.80 -14.70 -9.66
CA SER A 87 6.87 -14.43 -8.56
C SER A 87 5.54 -15.11 -8.79
N ALA A 88 4.93 -15.64 -7.73
CA ALA A 88 3.56 -16.17 -7.78
C ALA A 88 2.51 -15.05 -7.77
N ASN A 89 2.86 -13.92 -7.18
CA ASN A 89 2.01 -12.73 -7.07
C ASN A 89 2.79 -11.47 -7.48
N GLN A 90 2.04 -10.41 -7.75
CA GLN A 90 2.59 -9.07 -7.96
C GLN A 90 1.70 -8.07 -7.25
N LEU A 91 2.31 -7.20 -6.44
CA LEU A 91 1.61 -6.09 -5.82
C LEU A 91 1.21 -5.06 -6.87
N VAL A 92 -0.05 -4.65 -6.82
CA VAL A 92 -0.62 -3.61 -7.70
C VAL A 92 -1.48 -2.64 -6.90
N THR A 93 -1.67 -1.44 -7.46
CA THR A 93 -2.65 -0.46 -7.00
C THR A 93 -3.85 -0.51 -7.93
N MET A 94 -5.05 -0.49 -7.35
CA MET A 94 -6.31 -0.57 -8.10
C MET A 94 -7.24 0.58 -7.72
N GLU A 95 -7.95 1.11 -8.72
CA GLU A 95 -9.14 1.93 -8.52
C GLU A 95 -10.37 1.01 -8.55
N VAL A 96 -11.22 1.11 -7.53
CA VAL A 96 -12.47 0.32 -7.42
C VAL A 96 -13.64 1.20 -7.80
N HIS A 97 -14.48 0.71 -8.72
CA HIS A 97 -15.58 1.50 -9.30
C HIS A 97 -16.92 1.20 -8.63
N ASP A 98 -17.81 2.17 -8.67
CA ASP A 98 -19.23 2.07 -8.24
C ASP A 98 -19.37 1.57 -6.79
N VAL A 99 -18.44 1.94 -5.92
CA VAL A 99 -18.50 1.65 -4.49
C VAL A 99 -19.38 2.68 -3.81
N THR A 100 -20.47 2.22 -3.16
CA THR A 100 -21.42 3.10 -2.47
C THR A 100 -21.45 2.91 -0.97
N ASP A 101 -21.26 1.69 -0.49
CA ASP A 101 -21.49 1.32 0.91
C ASP A 101 -20.22 1.15 1.71
N ALA A 102 -19.27 0.41 1.17
CA ALA A 102 -18.01 0.08 1.85
C ALA A 102 -16.87 -0.10 0.87
N ASP A 103 -15.74 0.53 1.16
CA ASP A 103 -14.49 0.25 0.46
C ASP A 103 -13.93 -1.13 0.84
N ALA A 104 -13.10 -1.70 -0.03
CA ALA A 104 -12.27 -2.84 0.32
C ALA A 104 -11.38 -2.52 1.54
N ARG A 105 -11.06 -3.53 2.35
CA ARG A 105 -10.31 -3.36 3.60
C ARG A 105 -9.05 -4.22 3.67
N GLY A 106 -9.10 -5.37 3.04
CA GLY A 106 -8.09 -6.42 3.01
C GLY A 106 -8.73 -7.79 3.09
N SER A 107 -8.15 -8.75 2.39
CA SER A 107 -8.59 -10.13 2.23
C SER A 107 -9.77 -10.36 1.26
N GLU A 108 -10.34 -9.33 0.66
CA GLU A 108 -11.36 -9.49 -0.38
C GLU A 108 -10.75 -10.23 -1.58
N PRO A 109 -11.45 -11.27 -2.12
CA PRO A 109 -10.99 -11.99 -3.29
C PRO A 109 -11.12 -11.14 -4.56
N ILE A 110 -10.16 -11.33 -5.45
CA ILE A 110 -10.13 -10.68 -6.76
C ILE A 110 -10.36 -11.73 -7.84
N TYR A 111 -11.24 -11.42 -8.76
CA TYR A 111 -11.66 -12.30 -9.85
C TYR A 111 -11.26 -11.76 -11.22
N TYR A 112 -10.93 -12.69 -12.11
CA TYR A 112 -10.91 -12.49 -13.56
C TYR A 112 -11.84 -13.53 -14.16
N GLY A 113 -13.03 -13.11 -14.62
CA GLY A 113 -14.11 -14.03 -14.93
C GLY A 113 -14.56 -14.79 -13.68
N GLU A 114 -14.49 -16.11 -13.70
CA GLU A 114 -14.85 -16.96 -12.54
C GLU A 114 -13.65 -17.42 -11.71
N ASP A 115 -12.43 -17.08 -12.14
CA ASP A 115 -11.21 -17.49 -11.47
C ASP A 115 -10.81 -16.47 -10.39
N ILE A 116 -10.45 -16.96 -9.20
CA ILE A 116 -9.79 -16.14 -8.18
C ILE A 116 -8.33 -15.97 -8.59
N VAL A 117 -7.94 -14.73 -8.85
CA VAL A 117 -6.61 -14.37 -9.35
C VAL A 117 -5.78 -13.55 -8.39
N GLY A 118 -6.34 -13.24 -7.22
CA GLY A 118 -5.65 -12.43 -6.21
C GLY A 118 -6.49 -12.13 -4.99
N ARG A 119 -5.92 -11.31 -4.13
CA ARG A 119 -6.61 -10.78 -2.94
C ARG A 119 -6.18 -9.34 -2.65
N VAL A 120 -7.08 -8.56 -2.10
CA VAL A 120 -6.80 -7.23 -1.56
C VAL A 120 -5.94 -7.38 -0.30
N THR A 121 -4.94 -6.53 -0.15
CA THR A 121 -4.12 -6.44 1.06
C THR A 121 -4.50 -5.24 1.90
N SER A 122 -4.80 -4.11 1.26
CA SER A 122 -5.24 -2.87 1.90
C SER A 122 -6.26 -2.17 1.01
N GLY A 123 -7.23 -1.48 1.60
CA GLY A 123 -8.19 -0.71 0.82
C GLY A 123 -8.85 0.39 1.64
N GLY A 124 -9.47 1.32 0.94
CA GLY A 124 -10.19 2.46 1.50
C GLY A 124 -10.36 3.60 0.52
N TYR A 125 -11.05 4.63 0.96
CA TYR A 125 -11.27 5.82 0.15
C TYR A 125 -10.09 6.78 0.22
N GLY A 126 -9.55 7.16 -0.93
CA GLY A 126 -8.53 8.18 -1.10
C GLY A 126 -9.18 9.56 -1.21
N TRP A 127 -9.23 10.27 -0.08
CA TRP A 127 -9.97 11.53 0.03
C TRP A 127 -9.41 12.67 -0.85
N ARG A 128 -8.11 12.64 -1.11
CA ARG A 128 -7.46 13.63 -1.95
C ARG A 128 -7.70 13.39 -3.43
N VAL A 129 -7.66 12.14 -3.84
CA VAL A 129 -7.88 11.75 -5.24
C VAL A 129 -9.34 11.49 -5.57
N GLY A 130 -10.21 11.41 -4.54
CA GLY A 130 -11.66 11.23 -4.72
C GLY A 130 -12.05 9.84 -5.25
N LYS A 131 -11.29 8.79 -4.89
CA LYS A 131 -11.45 7.44 -5.45
C LYS A 131 -11.40 6.38 -4.37
N SER A 132 -12.17 5.30 -4.56
CA SER A 132 -11.95 4.07 -3.80
C SER A 132 -10.73 3.35 -4.34
N LEU A 133 -9.77 3.05 -3.46
CA LEU A 133 -8.47 2.48 -3.81
C LEU A 133 -8.25 1.16 -3.09
N ALA A 134 -7.51 0.26 -3.72
CA ALA A 134 -7.03 -0.97 -3.10
C ALA A 134 -5.57 -1.25 -3.49
N LEU A 135 -4.78 -1.76 -2.55
CA LEU A 135 -3.55 -2.48 -2.82
C LEU A 135 -3.87 -3.97 -2.82
N ALA A 136 -3.32 -4.69 -3.76
CA ALA A 136 -3.66 -6.09 -3.94
C ALA A 136 -2.48 -6.92 -4.47
N MET A 137 -2.42 -8.17 -4.05
CA MET A 137 -1.57 -9.18 -4.66
C MET A 137 -2.38 -9.91 -5.72
N VAL A 138 -1.92 -9.83 -6.96
CA VAL A 138 -2.59 -10.48 -8.10
C VAL A 138 -1.60 -11.35 -8.88
N ARG A 139 -2.14 -12.25 -9.67
CA ARG A 139 -1.36 -13.09 -10.58
C ARG A 139 -0.56 -12.23 -11.55
N PRO A 140 0.75 -12.47 -11.76
CA PRO A 140 1.66 -11.57 -12.48
C PRO A 140 1.26 -11.28 -13.93
N ASP A 141 0.66 -12.23 -14.62
CA ASP A 141 0.19 -12.08 -16.01
C ASP A 141 -0.95 -11.05 -16.17
N LEU A 142 -1.66 -10.77 -15.08
CA LEU A 142 -2.73 -9.76 -15.01
C LEU A 142 -2.28 -8.44 -14.38
N ALA A 143 -1.07 -8.38 -13.82
CA ALA A 143 -0.56 -7.23 -13.07
C ALA A 143 -0.07 -6.09 -13.99
N VAL A 144 -0.90 -5.67 -14.94
CA VAL A 144 -0.57 -4.62 -15.90
C VAL A 144 -1.51 -3.43 -15.76
N PRO A 145 -1.01 -2.18 -15.79
CA PRO A 145 -1.87 -0.99 -15.74
C PRO A 145 -2.92 -1.02 -16.86
N GLY A 146 -4.16 -0.71 -16.49
CA GLY A 146 -5.32 -0.76 -17.37
C GLY A 146 -6.04 -2.12 -17.40
N ALA A 147 -5.52 -3.16 -16.77
CA ALA A 147 -6.25 -4.43 -16.66
C ALA A 147 -7.49 -4.26 -15.77
N GLU A 148 -8.61 -4.81 -16.22
CA GLU A 148 -9.89 -4.82 -15.51
C GLU A 148 -10.09 -6.15 -14.81
N LEU A 149 -10.34 -6.10 -13.51
CA LEU A 149 -10.62 -7.22 -12.62
C LEU A 149 -11.88 -6.91 -11.82
N GLU A 150 -12.30 -7.84 -10.96
CA GLU A 150 -13.43 -7.61 -10.06
C GLU A 150 -13.03 -7.93 -8.61
N ILE A 151 -13.45 -7.08 -7.68
CA ILE A 151 -13.26 -7.27 -6.24
C ILE A 151 -14.61 -7.54 -5.60
N VAL A 152 -14.71 -8.58 -4.78
CA VAL A 152 -15.95 -8.88 -4.05
C VAL A 152 -15.93 -8.18 -2.70
N ILE A 153 -16.75 -7.14 -2.55
CA ILE A 153 -16.90 -6.37 -1.31
C ILE A 153 -18.29 -6.64 -0.74
N LEU A 154 -18.37 -7.12 0.49
CA LEU A 154 -19.64 -7.48 1.14
C LEU A 154 -20.57 -8.36 0.28
N GLY A 155 -20.00 -9.26 -0.52
CA GLY A 155 -20.73 -10.17 -1.39
C GLY A 155 -21.13 -9.61 -2.74
N VAL A 156 -20.79 -8.34 -3.05
CA VAL A 156 -21.06 -7.70 -4.34
C VAL A 156 -19.77 -7.60 -5.14
N ARG A 157 -19.80 -7.97 -6.43
CA ARG A 157 -18.68 -7.79 -7.36
C ARG A 157 -18.63 -6.33 -7.84
N HIS A 158 -17.50 -5.68 -7.61
CA HIS A 158 -17.19 -4.33 -8.08
C HIS A 158 -16.07 -4.41 -9.11
N LYS A 159 -16.23 -3.72 -10.24
CA LYS A 159 -15.15 -3.56 -11.21
C LYS A 159 -13.99 -2.81 -10.58
N ALA A 160 -12.78 -3.21 -10.92
CA ALA A 160 -11.56 -2.57 -10.45
C ALA A 160 -10.52 -2.54 -11.56
N THR A 161 -9.90 -1.39 -11.74
CA THR A 161 -8.87 -1.19 -12.78
C THR A 161 -7.51 -1.07 -12.10
N ILE A 162 -6.52 -1.82 -12.59
CA ILE A 162 -5.14 -1.64 -12.14
C ILE A 162 -4.63 -0.30 -12.67
N ILE A 163 -4.15 0.53 -11.76
CA ILE A 163 -3.62 1.87 -12.07
C ILE A 163 -2.12 1.94 -11.82
N THR A 164 -1.48 2.94 -12.40
CA THR A 164 -0.07 3.22 -12.14
C THR A 164 0.11 3.67 -10.69
N ASP A 165 1.18 3.22 -10.08
CA ASP A 165 1.54 3.63 -8.72
C ASP A 165 1.76 5.12 -8.62
N SER A 166 1.54 5.61 -7.63
CA SER A 166 1.02 6.69 -6.77
C SER A 166 -0.05 7.48 -7.51
N PRO A 167 -1.34 7.21 -7.24
CA PRO A 167 -2.43 8.02 -7.78
C PRO A 167 -2.36 9.50 -7.36
N PHE A 168 -1.71 9.79 -6.24
CA PHE A 168 -1.41 11.15 -5.80
C PHE A 168 0.08 11.44 -5.88
N ASP A 169 0.44 12.58 -6.52
CA ASP A 169 1.82 13.10 -6.61
C ASP A 169 2.86 12.01 -7.00
N PRO A 170 2.72 11.38 -8.18
CA PRO A 170 3.56 10.26 -8.60
C PRO A 170 5.05 10.61 -8.64
N ASP A 171 5.38 11.86 -8.96
CA ASP A 171 6.75 12.36 -9.04
C ASP A 171 7.32 12.84 -7.71
N ASN A 172 6.55 12.76 -6.62
CA ASN A 172 6.91 13.23 -5.28
C ASN A 172 7.30 14.73 -5.23
N LEU A 173 6.66 15.56 -6.02
CA LEU A 173 6.95 17.00 -6.07
C LEU A 173 6.58 17.68 -4.74
N ALA A 174 5.41 17.35 -4.19
CA ALA A 174 4.97 17.85 -2.88
C ALA A 174 5.86 17.40 -1.72
N LEU A 175 6.52 16.23 -1.85
CA LEU A 175 7.43 15.72 -0.83
C LEU A 175 8.80 16.40 -0.88
N ARG A 176 9.17 16.97 -2.01
CA ARG A 176 10.49 17.57 -2.27
C ARG A 176 10.48 19.09 -2.26
N SER A 177 9.30 19.69 -2.14
CA SER A 177 9.13 21.16 -2.08
C SER A 177 9.45 21.73 -0.69
#